data_e2372cff849e2942018842aa14b36e4a
#
_entry.id   e2372cff849e2942018842aa14b36e4a
#
_cell.length_a   1.000
_cell.length_b   1.000
_cell.length_c   1.000
_cell.angle_alpha   90.00
_cell.angle_beta   90.00
_cell.angle_gamma   90.00
#
_symmetry.space_group_name_H-M   'P 1'
#
loop_
_entity.id
_entity.type
_entity.pdbx_description
1 polymer ?
#
loop_
_entity_poly.entity_id
_entity_poly.type
_entity_poly.pdbx_seq_one_letter_code
_entity_poly.pdbx_strand_id
1 'polypeptide(L)'
;MKNRLFIISKICMLAFMILLAQGCQEDYEMIDPPMMTDYDDDLDEEVIMQKGLESYFVTQFGEGEMDGSSWEQALDAAGFRKLLSGSIDLSKSTIYMSQGKYIMSEESGLGVIVRKDVKAIKGGYSQFSEGTDVSARDIDAYVTVISGDVNGNKQADAGDCGLLLVKKGHIAIEGVTFQYGYVSEADASATECGSGIYVSGSASDTSIELTDCVIRDCKSGVTTSAKQGGPAVFVLSGQVRLNKVSLLDNTAAGRGGAVRCSSKTAVVFMNGCLLKGNSHNGSWGNGIQMSEGHICINNTTLIENMGTGAALNGGGSILLTNNTIIGNANDSHGAVRCETGVGGDTKFINNLLISENPSAPSFNLNGSNFEAFSKGYNVYQRVTGITMSASDTAYPNQVNGALNEEGVYVWDLNQIGSVKGYATRQAVIEVAKSFNPVASPITNLGEVFVEWIGEDAFGIDQRGVTRNTNKMQAGAYDAVLAN
;
A
#
# COMPACT_ATOMS: atom_id res chain seq x y z
N MET A 1 -54.84 -5.68 18.56
CA MET A 1 -53.92 -4.58 18.20
C MET A 1 -52.45 -4.94 18.34
N LYS A 2 -52.02 -5.93 19.10
CA LYS A 2 -50.59 -6.29 19.25
C LYS A 2 -49.93 -6.97 17.97
N ASN A 3 -50.73 -7.64 17.16
CA ASN A 3 -50.16 -8.34 15.96
C ASN A 3 -49.92 -7.43 14.74
N ARG A 4 -50.46 -6.22 14.68
CA ARG A 4 -50.18 -5.30 13.58
C ARG A 4 -48.90 -4.49 13.77
N LEU A 5 -48.46 -4.23 14.99
CA LEU A 5 -47.20 -3.54 15.29
C LEU A 5 -45.96 -4.42 14.93
N PHE A 6 -46.07 -5.74 15.14
CA PHE A 6 -44.96 -6.68 14.86
C PHE A 6 -44.70 -6.90 13.37
N ILE A 7 -45.75 -6.77 12.54
CA ILE A 7 -45.64 -6.92 11.08
C ILE A 7 -45.04 -5.64 10.45
N ILE A 8 -45.38 -4.47 10.98
CA ILE A 8 -44.81 -3.19 10.50
C ILE A 8 -43.32 -3.10 10.83
N SER A 9 -42.90 -3.56 12.01
CA SER A 9 -41.47 -3.61 12.38
C SER A 9 -40.64 -4.55 11.48
N LYS A 10 -41.18 -5.72 11.11
CA LYS A 10 -40.49 -6.65 10.20
C LYS A 10 -40.44 -6.16 8.74
N ILE A 11 -41.46 -5.45 8.29
CA ILE A 11 -41.47 -4.86 6.95
C ILE A 11 -40.49 -3.67 6.86
N CYS A 12 -40.39 -2.85 7.88
CA CYS A 12 -39.37 -1.78 7.95
C CYS A 12 -37.94 -2.34 8.01
N MET A 13 -37.68 -3.44 8.76
CA MET A 13 -36.38 -4.08 8.77
C MET A 13 -36.03 -4.73 7.43
N LEU A 14 -37.00 -5.33 6.74
CA LEU A 14 -36.77 -5.95 5.43
C LEU A 14 -36.54 -4.89 4.34
N ALA A 15 -37.25 -3.76 4.38
CA ALA A 15 -37.01 -2.62 3.49
C ALA A 15 -35.66 -1.95 3.73
N PHE A 16 -35.17 -1.92 4.97
CA PHE A 16 -33.84 -1.40 5.31
C PHE A 16 -32.72 -2.35 4.82
N MET A 17 -32.91 -3.67 4.92
CA MET A 17 -31.97 -4.65 4.36
C MET A 17 -31.94 -4.71 2.84
N ILE A 18 -33.03 -4.41 2.16
CA ILE A 18 -33.09 -4.36 0.68
C ILE A 18 -32.43 -3.06 0.15
N LEU A 19 -32.46 -1.98 0.91
CA LEU A 19 -31.71 -0.75 0.58
C LEU A 19 -30.20 -0.88 0.81
N LEU A 20 -29.76 -1.78 1.71
CA LEU A 20 -28.34 -2.06 1.92
C LEU A 20 -27.74 -3.02 0.87
N ALA A 21 -28.58 -3.74 0.12
CA ALA A 21 -28.13 -4.70 -0.91
C ALA A 21 -27.99 -4.10 -2.33
N GLN A 22 -28.25 -2.82 -2.52
CA GLN A 22 -28.11 -2.13 -3.82
C GLN A 22 -27.06 -1.01 -3.85
N GLY A 23 -26.22 -0.88 -2.81
CA GLY A 23 -25.21 0.15 -2.69
C GLY A 23 -23.78 -0.38 -2.85
N CYS A 24 -23.41 -0.89 -4.02
CA CYS A 24 -22.00 -0.87 -4.43
C CYS A 24 -21.70 0.49 -5.03
N GLN A 25 -20.77 1.23 -4.40
CA GLN A 25 -20.23 2.52 -4.84
C GLN A 25 -21.16 3.74 -4.66
N GLU A 26 -21.60 3.99 -3.47
CA GLU A 26 -21.89 5.37 -3.06
C GLU A 26 -20.88 5.77 -2.01
N ASP A 27 -20.23 6.92 -2.24
CA ASP A 27 -19.38 7.57 -1.25
C ASP A 27 -20.15 7.62 0.07
N TYR A 28 -19.62 6.97 1.11
CA TYR A 28 -20.15 7.15 2.44
C TYR A 28 -20.11 8.65 2.73
N GLU A 29 -21.25 9.31 2.69
CA GLU A 29 -21.39 10.63 3.29
C GLU A 29 -21.16 10.44 4.79
N MET A 30 -19.90 10.52 5.19
CA MET A 30 -19.57 10.72 6.59
C MET A 30 -20.20 12.06 6.97
N ILE A 31 -21.05 12.04 7.97
CA ILE A 31 -21.70 13.23 8.49
C ILE A 31 -20.58 14.22 8.86
N ASP A 32 -20.46 15.30 8.09
CA ASP A 32 -19.56 16.38 8.44
C ASP A 32 -19.96 16.87 9.86
N PRO A 33 -19.00 16.98 10.78
CA PRO A 33 -19.31 17.46 12.11
C PRO A 33 -19.92 18.87 12.01
N PRO A 34 -20.90 19.21 12.85
CA PRO A 34 -21.30 20.60 12.99
C PRO A 34 -20.03 21.41 13.29
N MET A 35 -19.84 22.55 12.60
CA MET A 35 -18.74 23.47 12.90
C MET A 35 -18.83 23.81 14.40
N MET A 36 -18.02 23.15 15.21
CA MET A 36 -17.83 23.50 16.59
C MET A 36 -16.97 24.75 16.65
N THR A 37 -17.60 25.86 16.96
CA THR A 37 -16.92 27.08 17.38
C THR A 37 -16.41 26.85 18.79
N ASP A 38 -15.13 27.13 19.01
CA ASP A 38 -14.43 27.23 20.28
C ASP A 38 -14.45 25.97 21.17
N TYR A 39 -13.53 25.04 20.88
CA TYR A 39 -12.96 24.17 21.90
C TYR A 39 -11.69 24.83 22.44
N ASP A 40 -11.65 25.06 23.72
CA ASP A 40 -10.47 25.51 24.45
C ASP A 40 -9.34 24.48 24.20
N ASP A 41 -8.25 24.94 23.63
CA ASP A 41 -7.03 24.17 23.29
C ASP A 41 -6.23 23.71 24.55
N ASP A 42 -6.76 23.94 25.74
CA ASP A 42 -6.19 23.53 27.04
C ASP A 42 -6.71 22.17 27.53
N LEU A 43 -6.66 21.13 26.67
CA LEU A 43 -6.68 19.75 27.18
C LEU A 43 -5.35 19.52 27.89
N ASP A 44 -5.43 19.35 29.21
CA ASP A 44 -4.30 19.08 30.10
C ASP A 44 -3.35 18.04 29.48
N GLU A 45 -2.22 18.49 28.90
CA GLU A 45 -1.12 17.62 28.43
C GLU A 45 -0.70 16.59 29.51
N GLU A 46 -0.97 16.89 30.77
CA GLU A 46 -0.61 16.12 31.95
C GLU A 46 -1.40 14.80 32.10
N VAL A 47 -2.65 14.73 31.66
CA VAL A 47 -3.51 13.54 31.86
C VAL A 47 -3.16 12.43 30.85
N ILE A 48 -2.87 12.77 29.60
CA ILE A 48 -2.49 11.80 28.57
C ILE A 48 -1.06 11.28 28.80
N MET A 49 -0.15 12.11 29.33
CA MET A 49 1.26 11.78 29.47
C MET A 49 1.60 10.82 30.63
N GLN A 50 0.69 10.53 31.55
CA GLN A 50 1.03 9.79 32.77
C GLN A 50 0.79 8.27 32.71
N LYS A 51 0.08 7.74 31.70
CA LYS A 51 -0.31 6.33 31.65
C LYS A 51 0.25 5.65 30.40
N GLY A 52 1.33 4.89 30.49
CA GLY A 52 1.72 3.93 29.45
C GLY A 52 0.72 2.77 29.44
N LEU A 53 -0.42 2.93 28.78
CA LEU A 53 -1.45 1.91 28.66
C LEU A 53 -1.02 0.83 27.66
N GLU A 54 -1.40 -0.42 27.87
CA GLU A 54 -1.23 -1.49 26.89
C GLU A 54 -2.20 -1.35 25.71
N SER A 55 -3.33 -0.67 25.94
CA SER A 55 -4.39 -0.40 24.95
C SER A 55 -4.84 1.05 25.05
N TYR A 56 -4.85 1.75 23.92
CA TYR A 56 -5.47 3.07 23.77
C TYR A 56 -6.65 2.96 22.84
N PHE A 57 -7.71 3.69 23.15
CA PHE A 57 -8.93 3.75 22.36
C PHE A 57 -9.10 5.15 21.79
N VAL A 58 -9.47 5.21 20.50
CA VAL A 58 -9.58 6.46 19.75
C VAL A 58 -10.89 6.46 18.97
N THR A 59 -11.72 7.50 19.16
CA THR A 59 -12.90 7.75 18.34
C THR A 59 -12.76 9.08 17.59
N GLN A 60 -13.59 9.33 16.62
CA GLN A 60 -13.47 10.54 15.79
C GLN A 60 -13.55 11.82 16.62
N PHE A 61 -14.41 11.85 17.65
CA PHE A 61 -14.72 13.04 18.43
C PHE A 61 -14.24 12.98 19.89
N GLY A 62 -13.63 11.88 20.29
CA GLY A 62 -13.31 11.62 21.69
C GLY A 62 -14.56 11.22 22.49
N GLU A 63 -14.36 10.72 23.70
CA GLU A 63 -15.41 10.37 24.63
C GLU A 63 -14.94 10.56 26.08
N GLY A 64 -15.82 11.00 26.94
CA GLY A 64 -15.56 11.14 28.38
C GLY A 64 -14.39 12.06 28.71
N GLU A 65 -13.45 11.59 29.56
CA GLU A 65 -12.25 12.34 29.97
C GLU A 65 -11.12 12.28 28.91
N MET A 66 -11.32 11.57 27.81
CA MET A 66 -10.37 11.41 26.71
C MET A 66 -8.97 10.94 27.14
N ASP A 67 -8.88 10.07 28.15
CA ASP A 67 -7.61 9.50 28.62
C ASP A 67 -7.18 8.25 27.83
N GLY A 68 -8.02 7.77 26.92
CA GLY A 68 -7.77 6.63 26.04
C GLY A 68 -7.88 5.27 26.71
N SER A 69 -8.36 5.15 27.93
CA SER A 69 -8.37 3.90 28.70
C SER A 69 -9.49 2.92 28.32
N SER A 70 -10.55 3.41 27.68
CA SER A 70 -11.67 2.61 27.16
C SER A 70 -12.36 3.34 26.02
N TRP A 71 -13.36 2.71 25.39
CA TRP A 71 -14.16 3.37 24.36
C TRP A 71 -14.96 4.58 24.91
N GLU A 72 -15.42 4.53 26.16
CA GLU A 72 -16.12 5.64 26.83
C GLU A 72 -15.19 6.76 27.33
N GLN A 73 -13.88 6.53 27.25
CA GLN A 73 -12.82 7.49 27.59
C GLN A 73 -11.86 7.70 26.41
N ALA A 74 -12.35 7.49 25.20
CA ALA A 74 -11.53 7.46 24.00
C ALA A 74 -10.94 8.84 23.67
N LEU A 75 -9.70 8.83 23.22
CA LEU A 75 -9.06 10.00 22.61
C LEU A 75 -9.78 10.42 21.33
N ASP A 76 -9.76 11.70 21.04
CA ASP A 76 -10.13 12.24 19.74
C ASP A 76 -8.97 12.22 18.72
N ALA A 77 -9.14 12.84 17.56
CA ALA A 77 -8.11 12.96 16.55
C ALA A 77 -6.90 13.79 17.03
N ALA A 78 -7.11 14.82 17.86
CA ALA A 78 -6.03 15.64 18.42
C ALA A 78 -5.22 14.84 19.46
N GLY A 79 -5.88 14.13 20.34
CA GLY A 79 -5.27 13.20 21.30
C GLY A 79 -4.49 12.09 20.59
N PHE A 80 -5.00 11.54 19.49
CA PHE A 80 -4.30 10.57 18.67
C PHE A 80 -3.00 11.15 18.06
N ARG A 81 -3.05 12.37 17.51
CA ARG A 81 -1.85 13.06 17.00
C ARG A 81 -0.80 13.28 18.09
N LYS A 82 -1.24 13.79 19.26
CA LYS A 82 -0.37 13.99 20.45
C LYS A 82 0.23 12.66 20.92
N LEU A 83 -0.55 11.58 20.94
CA LEU A 83 -0.09 10.25 21.31
C LEU A 83 1.04 9.76 20.37
N LEU A 84 0.93 9.96 19.07
CA LEU A 84 1.93 9.54 18.09
C LEU A 84 3.20 10.42 18.12
N SER A 85 3.07 11.73 18.22
CA SER A 85 4.20 12.68 18.18
C SER A 85 4.88 12.90 19.53
N GLY A 86 4.17 12.67 20.64
CA GLY A 86 4.63 12.92 22.01
C GLY A 86 5.68 11.90 22.52
N SER A 87 6.02 11.99 23.78
CA SER A 87 7.10 11.21 24.43
C SER A 87 6.67 9.86 25.02
N ILE A 88 5.38 9.54 25.04
CA ILE A 88 4.85 8.28 25.61
C ILE A 88 5.45 7.09 24.86
N ASP A 89 5.95 6.11 25.60
CA ASP A 89 6.41 4.83 25.03
C ASP A 89 5.21 3.98 24.58
N LEU A 90 5.13 3.71 23.28
CA LEU A 90 4.09 2.91 22.66
C LEU A 90 4.58 1.54 22.18
N SER A 91 5.81 1.17 22.50
CA SER A 91 6.42 -0.10 22.06
C SER A 91 5.64 -1.35 22.49
N LYS A 92 4.81 -1.22 23.53
CA LYS A 92 3.91 -2.28 24.02
C LYS A 92 2.43 -1.99 23.82
N SER A 93 2.09 -0.80 23.31
CA SER A 93 0.72 -0.31 23.24
C SER A 93 0.09 -0.59 21.88
N THR A 94 -1.15 -1.10 21.90
CA THR A 94 -2.02 -1.17 20.73
C THR A 94 -3.02 -0.03 20.77
N ILE A 95 -3.13 0.72 19.69
CA ILE A 95 -4.10 1.81 19.52
C ILE A 95 -5.26 1.28 18.70
N TYR A 96 -6.44 1.25 19.25
CA TYR A 96 -7.67 0.81 18.61
C TYR A 96 -8.47 2.03 18.15
N MET A 97 -8.83 2.08 16.89
CA MET A 97 -9.53 3.21 16.27
C MET A 97 -10.90 2.79 15.76
N SER A 98 -11.93 3.53 16.16
CA SER A 98 -13.27 3.31 15.63
C SER A 98 -13.39 3.79 14.18
N GLN A 99 -14.52 3.46 13.56
CA GLN A 99 -14.90 4.08 12.29
C GLN A 99 -14.95 5.60 12.44
N GLY A 100 -14.59 6.32 11.37
CA GLY A 100 -14.61 7.77 11.36
C GLY A 100 -13.43 8.37 10.61
N LYS A 101 -13.41 9.70 10.48
CA LYS A 101 -12.35 10.45 9.78
C LYS A 101 -11.47 11.19 10.79
N TYR A 102 -10.19 10.90 10.78
CA TYR A 102 -9.18 11.44 11.70
C TYR A 102 -8.23 12.33 10.90
N ILE A 103 -8.36 13.65 11.11
CA ILE A 103 -7.53 14.66 10.43
C ILE A 103 -6.15 14.73 11.10
N MET A 104 -5.08 14.67 10.30
CA MET A 104 -3.71 14.56 10.79
C MET A 104 -3.02 15.88 11.10
N SER A 105 -3.64 17.01 10.82
CA SER A 105 -3.19 18.35 11.21
C SER A 105 -4.40 19.29 11.20
N GLU A 106 -4.31 20.40 11.90
CA GLU A 106 -5.27 21.50 11.86
C GLU A 106 -4.89 22.55 10.81
N GLU A 107 -3.66 22.46 10.29
CA GLU A 107 -3.12 23.36 9.30
C GLU A 107 -2.49 22.54 8.15
N SER A 108 -2.32 23.17 7.00
CA SER A 108 -1.54 22.61 5.89
C SER A 108 -0.09 22.33 6.32
N GLY A 109 0.53 21.29 5.77
CA GLY A 109 1.93 20.97 6.07
C GLY A 109 2.24 19.48 6.02
N LEU A 110 3.20 19.03 6.83
CA LEU A 110 3.80 17.71 6.70
C LEU A 110 3.03 16.56 7.38
N GLY A 111 2.03 16.84 8.20
CA GLY A 111 1.33 15.82 9.00
C GLY A 111 2.11 15.35 10.24
N VAL A 112 1.77 14.19 10.77
CA VAL A 112 2.32 13.70 12.05
C VAL A 112 3.69 13.05 11.87
N ILE A 113 4.66 13.50 12.69
CA ILE A 113 6.00 12.94 12.72
C ILE A 113 6.13 11.93 13.85
N VAL A 114 6.46 10.68 13.53
CA VAL A 114 6.67 9.61 14.51
C VAL A 114 8.15 9.28 14.63
N ARG A 115 8.66 9.22 15.89
CA ARG A 115 10.06 8.95 16.23
C ARG A 115 10.23 7.88 17.31
N LYS A 116 9.29 6.94 17.38
CA LYS A 116 9.24 5.90 18.41
C LYS A 116 8.60 4.63 17.90
N ASP A 117 8.77 3.56 18.65
CA ASP A 117 8.05 2.32 18.40
C ASP A 117 6.57 2.48 18.77
N VAL A 118 5.70 1.94 17.91
CA VAL A 118 4.28 1.76 18.16
C VAL A 118 3.94 0.31 17.84
N LYS A 119 3.55 -0.45 18.87
CA LYS A 119 3.28 -1.88 18.72
C LYS A 119 2.28 -2.17 17.61
N ALA A 120 1.12 -1.49 17.66
CA ALA A 120 0.13 -1.58 16.58
C ALA A 120 -0.88 -0.43 16.62
N ILE A 121 -1.40 -0.05 15.45
CA ILE A 121 -2.59 0.78 15.26
C ILE A 121 -3.59 -0.07 14.49
N LYS A 122 -4.81 -0.25 15.02
CA LYS A 122 -5.83 -1.12 14.43
C LYS A 122 -7.13 -0.35 14.21
N GLY A 123 -7.54 -0.20 12.95
CA GLY A 123 -8.85 0.31 12.56
C GLY A 123 -9.90 -0.81 12.46
N GLY A 124 -11.12 -0.46 12.12
CA GLY A 124 -12.21 -1.41 11.87
C GLY A 124 -13.09 -1.71 13.08
N TYR A 125 -13.25 -0.75 14.00
CA TYR A 125 -14.12 -0.90 15.15
C TYR A 125 -15.36 -0.01 15.06
N SER A 126 -16.48 -0.46 15.63
CA SER A 126 -17.69 0.34 15.72
C SER A 126 -17.49 1.54 16.66
N GLN A 127 -18.06 2.69 16.32
CA GLN A 127 -18.14 3.83 17.24
C GLN A 127 -19.04 3.56 18.47
N PHE A 128 -19.81 2.46 18.47
CA PHE A 128 -20.65 2.03 19.57
C PHE A 128 -20.04 0.86 20.35
N SER A 129 -18.73 0.64 20.20
CA SER A 129 -18.02 -0.33 21.04
C SER A 129 -18.00 0.14 22.48
N GLU A 130 -17.97 -0.78 23.43
CA GLU A 130 -18.08 -0.50 24.86
C GLU A 130 -16.89 -1.07 25.65
N GLY A 131 -16.55 -0.42 26.74
CA GLY A 131 -15.49 -0.84 27.65
C GLY A 131 -14.14 -0.94 26.96
N THR A 132 -13.52 -2.09 27.06
CA THR A 132 -12.26 -2.43 26.38
C THR A 132 -12.44 -3.59 25.38
N ASP A 133 -13.67 -3.85 24.95
CA ASP A 133 -13.96 -4.94 24.02
C ASP A 133 -13.47 -4.59 22.59
N VAL A 134 -12.62 -5.43 22.07
CA VAL A 134 -12.04 -5.34 20.71
C VAL A 134 -12.31 -6.61 19.89
N SER A 135 -13.27 -7.41 20.30
CA SER A 135 -13.61 -8.68 19.64
C SER A 135 -14.40 -8.49 18.33
N ALA A 136 -15.25 -7.46 18.27
CA ALA A 136 -16.12 -7.17 17.13
C ALA A 136 -15.45 -6.20 16.15
N ARG A 137 -14.45 -6.69 15.43
CA ARG A 137 -13.72 -5.92 14.43
C ARG A 137 -14.17 -6.30 13.02
N ASP A 138 -14.48 -5.30 12.19
CA ASP A 138 -14.83 -5.47 10.79
C ASP A 138 -14.34 -4.23 9.99
N ILE A 139 -13.28 -4.40 9.22
CA ILE A 139 -12.63 -3.29 8.48
C ILE A 139 -13.44 -2.82 7.27
N ASP A 140 -14.36 -3.64 6.77
CA ASP A 140 -15.21 -3.31 5.65
C ASP A 140 -16.49 -2.59 6.13
N ALA A 141 -17.03 -2.99 7.27
CA ALA A 141 -18.21 -2.38 7.87
C ALA A 141 -17.88 -1.10 8.66
N TYR A 142 -16.73 -1.04 9.33
CA TYR A 142 -16.34 0.07 10.21
C TYR A 142 -15.07 0.75 9.69
N VAL A 143 -15.21 1.51 8.60
CA VAL A 143 -14.09 2.13 7.92
C VAL A 143 -13.43 3.21 8.77
N THR A 144 -12.16 3.02 9.09
CA THR A 144 -11.32 3.98 9.82
C THR A 144 -10.46 4.75 8.81
N VAL A 145 -10.58 6.08 8.79
CA VAL A 145 -9.91 6.93 7.79
C VAL A 145 -8.96 7.91 8.47
N ILE A 146 -7.68 7.83 8.12
CA ILE A 146 -6.66 8.85 8.41
C ILE A 146 -6.58 9.78 7.20
N SER A 147 -6.88 11.07 7.40
CA SER A 147 -7.06 12.02 6.30
C SER A 147 -6.20 13.27 6.43
N GLY A 148 -5.73 13.78 5.30
CA GLY A 148 -5.06 15.07 5.19
C GLY A 148 -5.97 16.23 4.80
N ASP A 149 -7.24 15.98 4.52
CA ASP A 149 -8.26 16.92 4.04
C ASP A 149 -8.68 17.89 5.16
N VAL A 150 -7.82 18.88 5.39
CA VAL A 150 -8.00 19.91 6.44
C VAL A 150 -9.15 20.86 6.11
N ASN A 151 -9.29 21.21 4.84
CA ASN A 151 -10.30 22.15 4.36
C ASN A 151 -11.66 21.51 4.06
N GLY A 152 -11.81 20.19 4.18
CA GLY A 152 -13.06 19.45 4.05
C GLY A 152 -13.60 19.34 2.62
N ASN A 153 -12.79 19.63 1.59
CA ASN A 153 -13.23 19.64 0.21
C ASN A 153 -13.16 18.29 -0.52
N LYS A 154 -12.72 17.23 0.18
CA LYS A 154 -12.56 15.86 -0.33
C LYS A 154 -11.58 15.76 -1.51
N GLN A 155 -10.54 16.55 -1.51
CA GLN A 155 -9.46 16.55 -2.49
C GLN A 155 -8.12 16.75 -1.78
N ALA A 156 -7.03 16.30 -2.35
CA ALA A 156 -5.68 16.62 -1.86
C ALA A 156 -5.15 17.87 -2.57
N ASP A 157 -5.06 18.99 -1.87
CA ASP A 157 -4.63 20.28 -2.43
C ASP A 157 -3.82 21.15 -1.45
N ALA A 158 -3.56 22.39 -1.83
CA ALA A 158 -2.66 23.29 -1.08
C ALA A 158 -3.17 23.71 0.31
N GLY A 159 -4.43 23.43 0.64
CA GLY A 159 -5.01 23.68 1.97
C GLY A 159 -4.86 22.50 2.93
N ASP A 160 -4.27 21.41 2.49
CA ASP A 160 -4.24 20.12 3.19
C ASP A 160 -2.87 19.80 3.77
N CYS A 161 -2.78 18.69 4.52
CA CYS A 161 -1.54 18.22 5.14
C CYS A 161 -1.13 16.84 4.64
N GLY A 162 0.16 16.50 4.84
CA GLY A 162 0.64 15.13 4.76
C GLY A 162 0.07 14.27 5.88
N LEU A 163 0.27 12.95 5.82
CA LEU A 163 -0.30 12.02 6.80
C LEU A 163 0.73 11.58 7.83
N LEU A 164 1.63 10.66 7.48
CA LEU A 164 2.58 10.07 8.43
C LEU A 164 4.03 10.20 7.95
N LEU A 165 4.89 10.73 8.80
CA LEU A 165 6.33 10.79 8.63
C LEU A 165 7.02 9.93 9.68
N VAL A 166 7.48 8.73 9.30
CA VAL A 166 8.18 7.80 10.21
C VAL A 166 9.68 8.06 10.11
N LYS A 167 10.27 8.62 11.16
CA LYS A 167 11.70 8.97 11.22
C LYS A 167 12.51 8.03 12.11
N LYS A 168 11.85 7.30 12.99
CA LYS A 168 12.46 6.29 13.86
C LYS A 168 11.39 5.40 14.46
N GLY A 169 11.75 4.15 14.75
CA GLY A 169 10.91 3.16 15.41
C GLY A 169 10.20 2.24 14.44
N HIS A 170 9.55 1.25 14.99
CA HIS A 170 8.80 0.22 14.27
C HIS A 170 7.31 0.42 14.52
N ILE A 171 6.54 0.51 13.45
CA ILE A 171 5.09 0.80 13.52
C ILE A 171 4.34 -0.24 12.70
N ALA A 172 3.36 -0.90 13.30
CA ALA A 172 2.41 -1.76 12.58
C ALA A 172 1.05 -1.08 12.50
N ILE A 173 0.41 -1.05 11.31
CA ILE A 173 -0.92 -0.47 11.10
C ILE A 173 -1.77 -1.46 10.32
N GLU A 174 -3.00 -1.68 10.76
CA GLU A 174 -3.88 -2.69 10.19
C GLU A 174 -5.30 -2.16 10.03
N GLY A 175 -5.91 -2.36 8.85
CA GLY A 175 -7.31 -2.04 8.56
C GLY A 175 -7.63 -0.54 8.57
N VAL A 176 -6.73 0.29 8.02
CA VAL A 176 -6.87 1.75 7.98
C VAL A 176 -6.81 2.25 6.54
N THR A 177 -7.69 3.18 6.20
CA THR A 177 -7.63 3.94 4.96
C THR A 177 -6.90 5.26 5.19
N PHE A 178 -5.87 5.53 4.40
CA PHE A 178 -5.14 6.80 4.33
C PHE A 178 -5.59 7.54 3.08
N GLN A 179 -6.06 8.79 3.22
CA GLN A 179 -6.53 9.53 2.05
C GLN A 179 -6.27 11.03 2.12
N TYR A 180 -6.24 11.66 0.94
CA TYR A 180 -6.10 13.10 0.75
C TYR A 180 -4.85 13.71 1.40
N GLY A 181 -3.79 12.91 1.60
CA GLY A 181 -2.51 13.46 2.02
C GLY A 181 -1.95 14.40 0.95
N TYR A 182 -1.51 15.60 1.33
CA TYR A 182 -0.91 16.58 0.44
C TYR A 182 0.37 17.17 1.02
N VAL A 183 1.40 17.32 0.19
CA VAL A 183 2.60 18.08 0.52
C VAL A 183 2.97 18.96 -0.66
N SER A 184 3.06 20.27 -0.42
CA SER A 184 3.47 21.24 -1.44
C SER A 184 4.99 21.30 -1.60
N GLU A 185 5.47 21.97 -2.67
CA GLU A 185 6.90 22.25 -2.86
C GLU A 185 7.46 23.11 -1.72
N ALA A 186 6.64 24.00 -1.15
CA ALA A 186 7.03 24.89 -0.07
C ALA A 186 7.19 24.16 1.27
N ASP A 187 6.33 23.18 1.55
CA ASP A 187 6.35 22.39 2.79
C ASP A 187 7.44 21.30 2.74
N ALA A 188 7.77 20.85 1.53
CA ALA A 188 8.77 19.80 1.36
C ALA A 188 10.17 20.30 1.69
N SER A 189 10.83 19.62 2.63
CA SER A 189 12.26 19.79 2.92
C SER A 189 13.09 18.71 2.20
N ALA A 190 14.40 18.74 2.34
CA ALA A 190 15.28 17.69 1.79
C ALA A 190 15.01 16.30 2.40
N THR A 191 14.39 16.26 3.56
CA THR A 191 14.19 15.06 4.38
C THR A 191 12.73 14.83 4.78
N GLU A 192 11.77 15.59 4.22
CA GLU A 192 10.36 15.54 4.60
C GLU A 192 9.51 15.94 3.39
N CYS A 193 9.00 14.97 2.64
CA CYS A 193 8.30 15.26 1.38
C CYS A 193 7.23 14.24 0.96
N GLY A 194 6.87 13.28 1.81
CA GLY A 194 5.83 12.30 1.48
C GLY A 194 4.43 12.78 1.83
N SER A 195 3.46 12.58 0.94
CA SER A 195 2.07 13.02 1.14
C SER A 195 1.26 12.01 1.96
N GLY A 196 1.32 10.73 1.60
CA GLY A 196 0.72 9.64 2.35
C GLY A 196 1.67 9.21 3.48
N ILE A 197 2.55 8.27 3.18
CA ILE A 197 3.52 7.74 4.13
C ILE A 197 4.93 8.07 3.68
N TYR A 198 5.70 8.70 4.56
CA TYR A 198 7.10 9.01 4.35
C TYR A 198 7.97 8.31 5.38
N VAL A 199 9.02 7.61 4.93
CA VAL A 199 9.94 6.90 5.81
C VAL A 199 11.37 7.39 5.58
N SER A 200 12.02 7.86 6.65
CA SER A 200 13.40 8.32 6.61
C SER A 200 14.14 8.00 7.93
N GLY A 201 14.86 6.91 7.96
CA GLY A 201 15.64 6.52 9.12
C GLY A 201 16.58 5.38 8.74
N SER A 202 17.25 4.77 9.71
CA SER A 202 18.08 3.60 9.45
C SER A 202 17.19 2.38 9.14
N ALA A 203 17.61 1.54 8.20
CA ALA A 203 16.88 0.30 7.89
C ALA A 203 16.85 -0.70 9.06
N SER A 204 17.71 -0.51 10.07
CA SER A 204 17.75 -1.36 11.27
C SER A 204 16.80 -0.90 12.37
N ASP A 205 16.43 0.38 12.40
CA ASP A 205 15.66 0.97 13.51
C ASP A 205 14.42 1.76 13.06
N THR A 206 14.10 1.72 11.76
CA THR A 206 12.95 2.45 11.21
C THR A 206 12.19 1.59 10.22
N SER A 207 10.97 1.22 10.59
CA SER A 207 10.07 0.52 9.68
C SER A 207 8.61 0.85 9.92
N ILE A 208 7.83 0.77 8.84
CA ILE A 208 6.37 0.72 8.93
C ILE A 208 5.86 -0.53 8.21
N GLU A 209 4.92 -1.21 8.85
CA GLU A 209 4.21 -2.34 8.28
C GLU A 209 2.72 -2.01 8.19
N LEU A 210 2.17 -2.13 6.99
CA LEU A 210 0.75 -1.95 6.71
C LEU A 210 0.14 -3.29 6.31
N THR A 211 -0.98 -3.66 6.92
CA THR A 211 -1.73 -4.86 6.59
C THR A 211 -3.20 -4.51 6.37
N ASP A 212 -3.81 -5.04 5.30
CA ASP A 212 -5.21 -4.79 4.96
C ASP A 212 -5.56 -3.28 4.98
N CYS A 213 -4.69 -2.44 4.41
CA CYS A 213 -4.82 -0.98 4.37
C CYS A 213 -5.09 -0.48 2.95
N VAL A 214 -5.66 0.72 2.86
CA VAL A 214 -5.81 1.45 1.59
C VAL A 214 -5.08 2.78 1.69
N ILE A 215 -4.31 3.18 0.66
CA ILE A 215 -3.76 4.54 0.53
C ILE A 215 -4.27 5.10 -0.79
N ARG A 216 -5.10 6.13 -0.73
CA ARG A 216 -5.78 6.63 -1.91
C ARG A 216 -5.84 8.15 -1.97
N ASP A 217 -5.95 8.67 -3.19
CA ASP A 217 -6.19 10.09 -3.45
C ASP A 217 -5.15 11.03 -2.78
N CYS A 218 -3.95 10.50 -2.46
CA CYS A 218 -2.86 11.32 -1.96
C CYS A 218 -2.14 12.01 -3.11
N LYS A 219 -1.68 13.26 -2.90
CA LYS A 219 -1.06 14.06 -3.95
C LYS A 219 0.22 14.73 -3.49
N SER A 220 1.30 14.48 -4.21
CA SER A 220 2.55 15.23 -4.06
C SER A 220 2.57 16.39 -5.03
N GLY A 221 2.56 17.62 -4.52
CA GLY A 221 2.76 18.86 -5.31
C GLY A 221 4.22 19.14 -5.65
N VAL A 222 5.14 18.27 -5.21
CA VAL A 222 6.59 18.46 -5.32
C VAL A 222 7.10 18.16 -6.72
N THR A 223 7.83 19.08 -7.31
CA THR A 223 8.41 18.99 -8.67
C THR A 223 9.93 18.92 -8.68
N THR A 224 10.59 19.28 -7.59
CA THR A 224 12.07 19.23 -7.44
C THR A 224 12.55 17.78 -7.49
N SER A 225 13.51 17.47 -8.37
CA SER A 225 13.89 16.12 -8.77
C SER A 225 14.26 15.15 -7.63
N ALA A 226 14.86 15.64 -6.56
CA ALA A 226 15.26 14.80 -5.42
C ALA A 226 14.09 14.38 -4.51
N LYS A 227 12.97 15.11 -4.54
CA LYS A 227 11.85 14.97 -3.60
C LYS A 227 10.54 14.57 -4.26
N GLN A 228 10.45 14.59 -5.58
CA GLN A 228 9.21 14.33 -6.32
C GLN A 228 8.82 12.86 -6.30
N GLY A 229 7.53 12.56 -6.38
CA GLY A 229 6.99 11.21 -6.47
C GLY A 229 6.64 10.57 -5.13
N GLY A 230 6.19 9.33 -5.17
CA GLY A 230 5.78 8.56 -4.00
C GLY A 230 4.63 9.17 -3.20
N PRO A 231 3.55 9.66 -3.85
CA PRO A 231 2.44 10.30 -3.12
C PRO A 231 1.78 9.36 -2.13
N ALA A 232 1.70 8.06 -2.40
CA ALA A 232 1.22 7.09 -1.43
C ALA A 232 2.33 6.72 -0.43
N VAL A 233 3.50 6.30 -0.93
CA VAL A 233 4.62 5.84 -0.10
C VAL A 233 5.95 6.36 -0.64
N PHE A 234 6.65 7.15 0.14
CA PHE A 234 8.00 7.59 -0.16
C PHE A 234 8.99 7.03 0.86
N VAL A 235 9.96 6.25 0.40
CA VAL A 235 11.01 5.68 1.24
C VAL A 235 12.34 6.33 0.86
N LEU A 236 12.77 7.30 1.67
CA LEU A 236 14.11 7.86 1.54
C LEU A 236 15.14 6.85 2.05
N SER A 237 14.87 6.26 3.21
CA SER A 237 15.68 5.23 3.85
C SER A 237 14.82 4.50 4.88
N GLY A 238 15.24 3.32 5.36
CA GLY A 238 14.41 2.50 6.25
C GLY A 238 13.61 1.45 5.51
N GLN A 239 12.63 0.86 6.18
CA GLN A 239 11.84 -0.26 5.63
C GLN A 239 10.36 0.07 5.56
N VAL A 240 9.71 -0.34 4.47
CA VAL A 240 8.25 -0.38 4.34
C VAL A 240 7.82 -1.79 3.97
N ARG A 241 6.83 -2.30 4.68
CA ARG A 241 6.22 -3.61 4.45
C ARG A 241 4.74 -3.43 4.18
N LEU A 242 4.29 -3.84 3.00
CA LEU A 242 2.90 -3.73 2.54
C LEU A 242 2.33 -5.13 2.31
N ASN A 243 1.39 -5.54 3.14
CA ASN A 243 0.70 -6.82 3.01
C ASN A 243 -0.78 -6.60 2.75
N LYS A 244 -1.27 -7.00 1.58
CA LYS A 244 -2.65 -6.78 1.14
C LYS A 244 -3.05 -5.30 1.19
N VAL A 245 -2.19 -4.44 0.68
CA VAL A 245 -2.41 -2.99 0.63
C VAL A 245 -2.82 -2.55 -0.76
N SER A 246 -3.86 -1.73 -0.84
CA SER A 246 -4.28 -1.09 -2.08
C SER A 246 -3.77 0.35 -2.15
N LEU A 247 -3.05 0.70 -3.23
CA LEU A 247 -2.56 2.04 -3.54
C LEU A 247 -3.33 2.56 -4.76
N LEU A 248 -4.32 3.44 -4.52
CA LEU A 248 -5.32 3.79 -5.51
C LEU A 248 -5.29 5.30 -5.83
N ASP A 249 -5.28 5.66 -7.10
CA ASP A 249 -5.53 7.01 -7.59
C ASP A 249 -4.61 8.11 -6.98
N ASN A 250 -3.40 7.72 -6.55
CA ASN A 250 -2.44 8.67 -5.99
C ASN A 250 -1.70 9.42 -7.10
N THR A 251 -1.48 10.72 -6.94
CA THR A 251 -0.97 11.59 -8.01
C THR A 251 0.29 12.34 -7.60
N ALA A 252 1.32 12.36 -8.46
CA ALA A 252 2.51 13.18 -8.29
C ALA A 252 2.58 14.30 -9.35
N ALA A 253 2.83 15.52 -8.94
CA ALA A 253 3.05 16.64 -9.87
C ALA A 253 4.34 16.49 -10.67
N GLY A 254 5.36 15.85 -10.09
CA GLY A 254 6.65 15.57 -10.71
C GLY A 254 6.74 14.16 -11.26
N ARG A 255 7.93 13.56 -11.20
CA ARG A 255 8.21 12.18 -11.60
C ARG A 255 7.91 11.21 -10.47
N GLY A 256 7.69 9.93 -10.81
CA GLY A 256 7.59 8.83 -9.88
C GLY A 256 6.16 8.47 -9.50
N GLY A 257 5.93 7.19 -9.44
CA GLY A 257 4.63 6.59 -9.18
C GLY A 257 4.19 6.65 -7.72
N ALA A 258 3.16 5.88 -7.40
CA ALA A 258 2.60 5.79 -6.06
C ALA A 258 3.66 5.47 -5.00
N VAL A 259 4.59 4.56 -5.30
CA VAL A 259 5.70 4.16 -4.43
C VAL A 259 7.02 4.70 -4.99
N ARG A 260 7.83 5.31 -4.13
CA ARG A 260 9.19 5.73 -4.46
C ARG A 260 10.21 5.21 -3.45
N CYS A 261 11.29 4.58 -3.97
CA CYS A 261 12.53 4.29 -3.25
C CYS A 261 13.62 5.24 -3.74
N SER A 262 14.29 5.95 -2.84
CA SER A 262 15.17 7.06 -3.22
C SER A 262 16.64 6.90 -2.83
N SER A 263 17.00 5.97 -1.96
CA SER A 263 18.39 5.72 -1.58
C SER A 263 18.72 4.24 -1.46
N LYS A 264 20.01 3.91 -1.42
CA LYS A 264 20.52 2.52 -1.27
C LYS A 264 20.06 1.81 -0.01
N THR A 265 19.66 2.58 1.01
CA THR A 265 19.20 2.04 2.30
C THR A 265 17.67 1.95 2.39
N ALA A 266 16.95 2.29 1.32
CA ALA A 266 15.51 2.12 1.23
C ALA A 266 15.16 0.66 0.88
N VAL A 267 14.26 0.06 1.65
CA VAL A 267 13.77 -1.31 1.44
C VAL A 267 12.25 -1.32 1.42
N VAL A 268 11.67 -1.93 0.38
CA VAL A 268 10.22 -2.11 0.27
C VAL A 268 9.89 -3.59 0.06
N PHE A 269 9.01 -4.11 0.89
CA PHE A 269 8.41 -5.43 0.75
C PHE A 269 6.93 -5.29 0.42
N MET A 270 6.45 -6.02 -0.56
CA MET A 270 5.05 -6.02 -0.98
C MET A 270 4.54 -7.43 -1.18
N ASN A 271 3.40 -7.75 -0.61
CA ASN A 271 2.73 -9.04 -0.79
C ASN A 271 1.22 -8.86 -0.93
N GLY A 272 0.62 -9.39 -2.00
CA GLY A 272 -0.81 -9.35 -2.23
C GLY A 272 -1.39 -7.95 -2.46
N CYS A 273 -0.59 -7.00 -2.96
CA CYS A 273 -0.97 -5.60 -3.11
C CYS A 273 -1.65 -5.30 -4.45
N LEU A 274 -2.39 -4.19 -4.50
CA LEU A 274 -2.95 -3.61 -5.72
C LEU A 274 -2.45 -2.18 -5.89
N LEU A 275 -1.81 -1.86 -7.02
CA LEU A 275 -1.45 -0.50 -7.43
C LEU A 275 -2.26 -0.15 -8.68
N LYS A 276 -3.29 0.69 -8.53
CA LYS A 276 -4.21 1.03 -9.61
C LYS A 276 -4.46 2.53 -9.72
N GLY A 277 -4.55 3.02 -10.94
CA GLY A 277 -4.96 4.39 -11.23
C GLY A 277 -3.97 5.47 -10.81
N ASN A 278 -2.81 5.09 -10.29
CA ASN A 278 -1.82 6.07 -9.84
C ASN A 278 -1.20 6.81 -11.02
N SER A 279 -0.94 8.10 -10.86
CA SER A 279 -0.50 8.93 -11.98
C SER A 279 0.61 9.91 -11.61
N HIS A 280 1.35 10.36 -12.62
CA HIS A 280 2.34 11.44 -12.48
C HIS A 280 2.57 12.17 -13.81
N ASN A 281 3.09 13.39 -13.74
CA ASN A 281 3.34 14.23 -14.92
C ASN A 281 4.73 14.01 -15.56
N GLY A 282 5.54 13.14 -15.01
CA GLY A 282 6.91 12.87 -15.45
C GLY A 282 7.03 11.62 -16.35
N SER A 283 8.24 11.10 -16.50
CA SER A 283 8.59 10.05 -17.47
C SER A 283 9.30 8.82 -16.86
N TRP A 284 9.01 8.45 -15.62
CA TRP A 284 9.70 7.33 -14.95
C TRP A 284 8.71 6.22 -14.56
N GLY A 285 8.74 5.70 -13.35
CA GLY A 285 7.85 4.62 -12.94
C GLY A 285 6.42 5.10 -12.64
N ASN A 286 5.41 4.53 -13.26
CA ASN A 286 4.02 4.97 -13.12
C ASN A 286 3.39 4.47 -11.81
N GLY A 287 3.58 3.20 -11.48
CA GLY A 287 3.20 2.62 -10.19
C GLY A 287 4.33 2.70 -9.17
N ILE A 288 5.54 2.26 -9.57
CA ILE A 288 6.71 2.19 -8.69
C ILE A 288 7.92 2.85 -9.37
N GLN A 289 8.55 3.77 -8.66
CA GLN A 289 9.81 4.39 -9.05
C GLN A 289 10.92 4.09 -8.06
N MET A 290 12.01 3.51 -8.53
CA MET A 290 13.23 3.35 -7.75
C MET A 290 14.36 4.14 -8.38
N SER A 291 14.93 5.10 -7.64
CA SER A 291 16.22 5.69 -8.03
C SER A 291 17.36 4.77 -7.60
N GLU A 292 17.24 4.22 -6.41
CA GLU A 292 18.14 3.27 -5.75
C GLU A 292 17.32 2.41 -4.78
N GLY A 293 17.97 1.53 -4.01
CA GLY A 293 17.33 0.73 -2.96
C GLY A 293 16.93 -0.67 -3.39
N HIS A 294 16.06 -1.29 -2.62
CA HIS A 294 15.73 -2.71 -2.78
C HIS A 294 14.23 -2.92 -2.67
N ILE A 295 13.66 -3.70 -3.59
CA ILE A 295 12.24 -4.04 -3.56
C ILE A 295 12.03 -5.53 -3.78
N CYS A 296 11.20 -6.15 -2.93
CA CYS A 296 10.74 -7.52 -3.11
C CYS A 296 9.21 -7.51 -3.23
N ILE A 297 8.68 -8.05 -4.31
CA ILE A 297 7.25 -8.04 -4.61
C ILE A 297 6.75 -9.45 -4.90
N ASN A 298 5.70 -9.88 -4.21
CA ASN A 298 5.00 -11.14 -4.42
C ASN A 298 3.50 -10.92 -4.56
N ASN A 299 2.83 -11.70 -5.40
CA ASN A 299 1.37 -11.71 -5.56
C ASN A 299 0.72 -10.32 -5.76
N THR A 300 1.38 -9.40 -6.43
CA THR A 300 0.95 -8.00 -6.54
C THR A 300 0.53 -7.67 -7.97
N THR A 301 -0.53 -6.89 -8.11
CA THR A 301 -1.01 -6.36 -9.38
C THR A 301 -0.70 -4.88 -9.53
N LEU A 302 -0.02 -4.52 -10.63
CA LEU A 302 0.17 -3.14 -11.09
C LEU A 302 -0.61 -2.95 -12.39
N ILE A 303 -1.62 -2.08 -12.39
CA ILE A 303 -2.50 -1.89 -13.54
C ILE A 303 -3.04 -0.45 -13.62
N GLU A 304 -3.32 0.03 -14.82
CA GLU A 304 -3.93 1.34 -15.07
C GLU A 304 -3.16 2.52 -14.46
N ASN A 305 -1.86 2.33 -14.12
CA ASN A 305 -1.06 3.42 -13.60
C ASN A 305 -0.57 4.29 -14.75
N MET A 306 -0.84 5.60 -14.71
CA MET A 306 -0.71 6.50 -15.84
C MET A 306 0.55 7.37 -15.77
N GLY A 307 1.18 7.56 -16.93
CA GLY A 307 2.38 8.35 -17.16
C GLY A 307 3.00 7.97 -18.50
N THR A 308 4.26 8.29 -18.72
CA THR A 308 4.99 7.97 -19.97
C THR A 308 6.17 7.02 -19.74
N GLY A 309 6.33 6.51 -18.53
CA GLY A 309 7.44 5.63 -18.13
C GLY A 309 7.16 4.16 -18.31
N ALA A 310 7.46 3.37 -17.29
CA ALA A 310 7.09 1.98 -17.13
C ALA A 310 6.17 1.82 -15.92
N ALA A 311 5.38 0.75 -15.83
CA ALA A 311 4.59 0.51 -14.62
C ALA A 311 5.50 0.36 -13.38
N LEU A 312 6.64 -0.31 -13.53
CA LEU A 312 7.73 -0.36 -12.56
C LEU A 312 9.03 0.08 -13.23
N ASN A 313 9.67 1.13 -12.71
CA ASN A 313 10.99 1.57 -13.14
C ASN A 313 11.99 1.47 -12.00
N GLY A 314 13.07 0.73 -12.18
CA GLY A 314 14.03 0.41 -11.13
C GLY A 314 15.49 0.70 -11.48
N GLY A 315 16.12 1.54 -10.65
CA GLY A 315 17.58 1.75 -10.61
C GLY A 315 18.29 0.98 -9.49
N GLY A 316 17.56 0.15 -8.73
CA GLY A 316 18.07 -0.65 -7.61
C GLY A 316 17.91 -2.15 -7.83
N SER A 317 17.90 -2.91 -6.73
CA SER A 317 17.75 -4.37 -6.76
C SER A 317 16.28 -4.77 -6.66
N ILE A 318 15.85 -5.72 -7.50
CA ILE A 318 14.43 -6.06 -7.68
C ILE A 318 14.22 -7.56 -7.63
N LEU A 319 13.33 -8.02 -6.76
CA LEU A 319 12.81 -9.39 -6.77
C LEU A 319 11.31 -9.33 -7.12
N LEU A 320 10.92 -10.03 -8.18
CA LEU A 320 9.52 -10.16 -8.61
C LEU A 320 9.11 -11.63 -8.65
N THR A 321 8.10 -12.01 -7.86
CA THR A 321 7.55 -13.36 -7.79
C THR A 321 6.03 -13.33 -7.89
N ASN A 322 5.44 -14.11 -8.81
CA ASN A 322 3.98 -14.25 -8.93
C ASN A 322 3.21 -12.94 -9.22
N ASN A 323 3.80 -11.93 -9.85
CA ASN A 323 3.15 -10.65 -10.04
C ASN A 323 2.47 -10.52 -11.41
N THR A 324 1.43 -9.69 -11.47
CA THR A 324 0.83 -9.20 -12.71
C THR A 324 1.18 -7.72 -12.88
N ILE A 325 1.99 -7.38 -13.88
CA ILE A 325 2.43 -6.02 -14.13
C ILE A 325 2.06 -5.63 -15.56
N ILE A 326 1.21 -4.62 -15.66
CA ILE A 326 0.68 -4.13 -16.93
C ILE A 326 1.09 -2.66 -17.12
N GLY A 327 1.90 -2.43 -18.14
CA GLY A 327 2.22 -1.09 -18.62
C GLY A 327 1.07 -0.55 -19.46
N ASN A 328 0.68 0.71 -19.26
CA ASN A 328 -0.45 1.31 -19.98
C ASN A 328 -0.08 1.66 -21.43
N ALA A 329 -1.09 2.01 -22.24
CA ALA A 329 -0.95 2.29 -23.67
C ALA A 329 -0.01 3.47 -24.00
N ASN A 330 0.22 4.39 -23.07
CA ASN A 330 1.11 5.54 -23.24
C ASN A 330 2.54 5.27 -22.76
N ASP A 331 2.80 4.11 -22.14
CA ASP A 331 4.11 3.76 -21.62
C ASP A 331 5.11 3.53 -22.75
N SER A 332 6.15 4.35 -22.80
CA SER A 332 7.23 4.17 -23.76
C SER A 332 8.20 3.03 -23.38
N HIS A 333 8.15 2.57 -22.13
CA HIS A 333 9.09 1.62 -21.54
C HIS A 333 8.42 0.33 -21.05
N GLY A 334 7.09 0.22 -21.19
CA GLY A 334 6.31 -1.00 -20.93
C GLY A 334 6.03 -1.33 -19.47
N ALA A 335 5.93 -2.62 -19.14
CA ALA A 335 5.56 -3.05 -17.81
C ALA A 335 6.70 -2.85 -16.80
N VAL A 336 7.89 -3.35 -17.09
CA VAL A 336 9.06 -3.26 -16.20
C VAL A 336 10.25 -2.71 -16.96
N ARG A 337 10.89 -1.69 -16.39
CA ARG A 337 12.17 -1.16 -16.85
C ARG A 337 13.20 -1.23 -15.74
N CYS A 338 14.34 -1.80 -16.02
CA CYS A 338 15.51 -1.74 -15.15
C CYS A 338 16.57 -0.82 -15.76
N GLU A 339 17.08 0.11 -14.96
CA GLU A 339 18.12 1.06 -15.37
C GLU A 339 19.49 0.61 -14.86
N THR A 340 20.50 0.82 -15.69
CA THR A 340 21.90 0.53 -15.33
C THR A 340 22.51 1.62 -14.48
N GLY A 341 23.36 1.22 -13.57
CA GLY A 341 24.22 2.10 -12.79
C GLY A 341 24.28 1.75 -11.31
N VAL A 342 23.32 1.02 -10.81
CA VAL A 342 23.34 0.50 -9.45
C VAL A 342 23.51 -0.99 -9.56
N GLY A 343 24.69 -1.54 -9.19
CA GLY A 343 25.00 -2.97 -9.24
C GLY A 343 24.05 -3.79 -8.36
N GLY A 344 22.79 -3.88 -8.78
CA GLY A 344 21.72 -4.55 -8.07
C GLY A 344 21.51 -5.95 -8.60
N ASP A 345 21.30 -6.92 -7.71
CA ASP A 345 20.75 -8.21 -8.07
C ASP A 345 19.28 -8.01 -8.52
N THR A 346 18.86 -8.68 -9.57
CA THR A 346 17.49 -8.61 -10.07
C THR A 346 17.02 -9.99 -10.49
N LYS A 347 15.89 -10.46 -9.95
CA LYS A 347 15.38 -11.81 -10.22
C LYS A 347 13.88 -11.79 -10.48
N PHE A 348 13.46 -12.53 -11.51
CA PHE A 348 12.05 -12.68 -11.90
C PHE A 348 11.69 -14.16 -12.03
N ILE A 349 10.59 -14.56 -11.43
CA ILE A 349 10.01 -15.90 -11.60
C ILE A 349 8.49 -15.84 -11.53
N ASN A 350 7.83 -16.52 -12.45
CA ASN A 350 6.39 -16.74 -12.47
C ASN A 350 5.54 -15.45 -12.56
N ASN A 351 6.02 -14.42 -13.26
CA ASN A 351 5.29 -13.17 -13.43
C ASN A 351 4.55 -13.12 -14.78
N LEU A 352 3.46 -12.38 -14.83
CA LEU A 352 2.77 -11.95 -16.02
C LEU A 352 3.16 -10.50 -16.32
N LEU A 353 3.87 -10.25 -17.42
CA LEU A 353 4.40 -8.95 -17.81
C LEU A 353 3.81 -8.53 -19.16
N ILE A 354 2.95 -7.52 -19.16
CA ILE A 354 2.20 -7.07 -20.33
C ILE A 354 2.52 -5.60 -20.59
N SER A 355 2.59 -5.20 -21.84
CA SER A 355 2.55 -3.80 -22.28
C SER A 355 1.34 -3.57 -23.16
N GLU A 356 0.47 -2.67 -22.77
CA GLU A 356 -0.65 -2.23 -23.62
C GLU A 356 -0.16 -1.39 -24.81
N ASN A 357 1.03 -0.80 -24.73
CA ASN A 357 1.68 -0.16 -25.85
C ASN A 357 2.35 -1.22 -26.75
N PRO A 358 1.84 -1.47 -27.97
CA PRO A 358 2.40 -2.50 -28.86
C PRO A 358 3.84 -2.20 -29.31
N SER A 359 4.30 -0.97 -29.16
CA SER A 359 5.66 -0.55 -29.50
C SER A 359 6.64 -0.66 -28.32
N ALA A 360 6.16 -0.72 -27.08
CA ALA A 360 6.99 -0.85 -25.89
C ALA A 360 7.21 -2.31 -25.48
N PRO A 361 8.39 -2.70 -24.96
CA PRO A 361 8.61 -4.05 -24.46
C PRO A 361 7.90 -4.26 -23.12
N SER A 362 7.44 -5.49 -22.84
CA SER A 362 6.94 -5.84 -21.50
C SER A 362 8.05 -5.75 -20.45
N PHE A 363 9.29 -6.02 -20.88
CA PHE A 363 10.47 -5.90 -20.05
C PHE A 363 11.57 -5.19 -20.84
N ASN A 364 12.11 -4.11 -20.28
CA ASN A 364 13.14 -3.28 -20.89
C ASN A 364 14.35 -3.16 -19.95
N LEU A 365 15.49 -3.61 -20.47
CA LEU A 365 16.76 -3.41 -19.80
C LEU A 365 17.55 -2.33 -20.52
N ASN A 366 17.83 -1.25 -19.83
CA ASN A 366 18.63 -0.14 -20.33
C ASN A 366 20.03 -0.20 -19.73
N GLY A 367 20.96 -0.94 -20.42
CA GLY A 367 22.37 -1.02 -20.01
C GLY A 367 23.08 -2.33 -20.38
N SER A 368 24.38 -2.42 -20.10
CA SER A 368 25.29 -3.35 -20.74
C SER A 368 25.79 -4.55 -19.92
N ASN A 369 25.38 -4.74 -18.66
CA ASN A 369 26.04 -5.71 -17.76
C ASN A 369 25.09 -6.62 -16.97
N PHE A 370 24.08 -7.20 -17.59
CA PHE A 370 23.14 -8.03 -16.86
C PHE A 370 23.15 -9.48 -17.37
N GLU A 371 23.56 -10.40 -16.52
CA GLU A 371 23.36 -11.82 -16.70
C GLU A 371 21.89 -12.19 -16.43
N ALA A 372 21.43 -13.28 -17.04
CA ALA A 372 20.03 -13.72 -17.05
C ALA A 372 19.28 -13.52 -15.74
N PHE A 373 18.41 -12.51 -15.69
CA PHE A 373 17.56 -12.22 -14.53
C PHE A 373 16.36 -13.14 -14.42
N SER A 374 15.86 -13.63 -15.56
CA SER A 374 14.76 -14.56 -15.55
C SER A 374 15.17 -15.91 -14.94
N LYS A 375 14.42 -16.31 -13.92
CA LYS A 375 14.51 -17.62 -13.28
C LYS A 375 13.43 -18.58 -13.79
N GLY A 376 12.69 -18.16 -14.82
CA GLY A 376 11.76 -18.98 -15.57
C GLY A 376 10.29 -18.77 -15.23
N TYR A 377 9.48 -19.41 -16.06
CA TYR A 377 8.02 -19.45 -15.93
C TYR A 377 7.30 -18.10 -16.05
N ASN A 378 7.99 -17.05 -16.51
CA ASN A 378 7.34 -15.77 -16.77
C ASN A 378 6.59 -15.82 -18.12
N VAL A 379 5.47 -15.11 -18.17
CA VAL A 379 4.72 -14.85 -19.39
C VAL A 379 4.91 -13.39 -19.77
N TYR A 380 5.33 -13.12 -21.00
CA TYR A 380 5.69 -11.78 -21.47
C TYR A 380 5.37 -11.59 -22.95
N GLN A 381 5.17 -10.36 -23.39
CA GLN A 381 4.96 -10.06 -24.82
C GLN A 381 6.28 -9.90 -25.58
N ARG A 382 7.12 -8.96 -25.17
CA ARG A 382 8.40 -8.64 -25.79
C ARG A 382 9.41 -8.19 -24.75
N VAL A 383 10.65 -8.55 -24.95
CA VAL A 383 11.76 -8.11 -24.09
C VAL A 383 12.85 -7.42 -24.90
N THR A 384 13.59 -6.53 -24.27
CA THR A 384 14.75 -5.84 -24.85
C THR A 384 15.89 -5.88 -23.84
N GLY A 385 17.07 -6.26 -24.30
CA GLY A 385 18.30 -6.25 -23.51
C GLY A 385 18.46 -7.39 -22.51
N ILE A 386 17.61 -8.42 -22.53
CA ILE A 386 17.66 -9.53 -21.58
C ILE A 386 17.50 -10.89 -22.30
N THR A 387 18.17 -11.91 -21.78
CA THR A 387 17.96 -13.30 -22.18
C THR A 387 16.94 -13.94 -21.22
N MET A 388 15.85 -14.41 -21.77
CA MET A 388 14.81 -15.11 -21.03
C MET A 388 15.18 -16.59 -20.85
N SER A 389 14.65 -17.19 -19.76
CA SER A 389 14.80 -18.61 -19.48
C SER A 389 14.07 -19.47 -20.51
N ALA A 390 14.52 -20.70 -20.72
CA ALA A 390 13.85 -21.64 -21.63
C ALA A 390 12.42 -21.99 -21.22
N SER A 391 12.09 -21.89 -19.94
CA SER A 391 10.74 -22.10 -19.40
C SER A 391 9.83 -20.87 -19.47
N ASP A 392 10.35 -19.71 -19.88
CA ASP A 392 9.53 -18.53 -20.10
C ASP A 392 8.69 -18.65 -21.38
N THR A 393 7.51 -18.04 -21.37
CA THR A 393 6.59 -18.05 -22.50
C THR A 393 6.45 -16.65 -23.09
N ALA A 394 6.86 -16.49 -24.35
CA ALA A 394 6.56 -15.29 -25.12
C ALA A 394 5.12 -15.35 -25.63
N TYR A 395 4.38 -14.28 -25.41
CA TYR A 395 3.01 -14.14 -25.90
C TYR A 395 2.88 -12.85 -26.73
N PRO A 396 2.86 -12.94 -28.07
CA PRO A 396 2.96 -11.77 -28.95
C PRO A 396 1.68 -10.95 -29.08
N ASN A 397 0.53 -11.51 -28.70
CA ASN A 397 -0.78 -10.86 -28.85
C ASN A 397 -1.14 -10.05 -27.60
N GLN A 398 -2.13 -9.14 -27.71
CA GLN A 398 -2.70 -8.50 -26.52
C GLN A 398 -3.36 -9.54 -25.63
N VAL A 399 -3.05 -9.48 -24.34
CA VAL A 399 -3.74 -10.28 -23.33
C VAL A 399 -4.96 -9.49 -22.89
N ASN A 400 -6.14 -10.01 -23.20
CA ASN A 400 -7.37 -9.42 -22.72
C ASN A 400 -7.69 -9.97 -21.33
N GLY A 401 -7.73 -9.09 -20.36
CA GLY A 401 -8.13 -9.39 -19.01
C GLY A 401 -8.85 -8.18 -18.41
N ALA A 402 -9.41 -8.35 -17.25
CA ALA A 402 -10.08 -7.29 -16.50
C ALA A 402 -9.83 -7.49 -14.99
N LEU A 403 -9.90 -6.41 -14.24
CA LEU A 403 -9.99 -6.50 -12.78
C LEU A 403 -11.36 -7.08 -12.42
N ASN A 404 -11.38 -8.05 -11.52
CA ASN A 404 -12.62 -8.53 -10.92
C ASN A 404 -13.03 -7.60 -9.75
N GLU A 405 -14.14 -7.92 -9.08
CA GLU A 405 -14.67 -7.14 -7.95
C GLU A 405 -13.68 -7.10 -6.75
N GLU A 406 -12.79 -8.08 -6.65
CA GLU A 406 -11.75 -8.17 -5.61
C GLU A 406 -10.47 -7.40 -5.97
N GLY A 407 -10.44 -6.68 -7.10
CA GLY A 407 -9.26 -5.94 -7.56
C GLY A 407 -8.13 -6.81 -8.10
N VAL A 408 -8.40 -8.06 -8.45
CA VAL A 408 -7.44 -9.00 -9.05
C VAL A 408 -7.60 -9.02 -10.56
N TYR A 409 -6.48 -8.92 -11.29
CA TYR A 409 -6.51 -8.99 -12.74
C TYR A 409 -6.68 -10.43 -13.21
N VAL A 410 -7.86 -10.73 -13.70
CA VAL A 410 -8.23 -12.04 -14.28
C VAL A 410 -8.00 -12.01 -15.78
N TRP A 411 -7.27 -12.96 -16.29
CA TRP A 411 -6.96 -13.10 -17.71
C TRP A 411 -7.34 -14.47 -18.25
N ASP A 412 -7.70 -14.51 -19.53
CA ASP A 412 -8.16 -15.74 -20.18
C ASP A 412 -6.96 -16.60 -20.62
N LEU A 413 -6.75 -17.69 -19.92
CA LEU A 413 -5.73 -18.70 -20.22
C LEU A 413 -5.82 -19.25 -21.64
N ASN A 414 -7.03 -19.35 -22.20
CA ASN A 414 -7.23 -19.89 -23.54
C ASN A 414 -6.57 -19.01 -24.62
N GLN A 415 -6.32 -17.73 -24.32
CA GLN A 415 -5.65 -16.81 -25.22
C GLN A 415 -4.13 -17.07 -25.34
N ILE A 416 -3.51 -17.69 -24.33
CA ILE A 416 -2.04 -17.89 -24.30
C ILE A 416 -1.62 -19.11 -25.14
N GLY A 417 -2.54 -20.00 -25.48
CA GLY A 417 -2.16 -21.26 -26.11
C GLY A 417 -1.40 -22.16 -25.13
N SER A 418 -0.31 -22.78 -25.55
CA SER A 418 0.48 -23.62 -24.66
C SER A 418 1.57 -22.81 -23.95
N VAL A 419 1.45 -22.61 -22.62
CA VAL A 419 2.59 -22.17 -21.80
C VAL A 419 3.68 -23.24 -21.81
N LYS A 420 4.94 -22.80 -21.87
CA LYS A 420 6.10 -23.72 -21.92
C LYS A 420 6.33 -24.50 -20.64
N GLY A 421 5.75 -24.05 -19.52
CA GLY A 421 5.88 -24.70 -18.24
C GLY A 421 5.17 -23.92 -17.13
N TYR A 422 5.06 -24.55 -15.97
CA TYR A 422 4.49 -23.97 -14.76
C TYR A 422 5.54 -23.99 -13.66
N ALA A 423 5.59 -22.94 -12.84
CA ALA A 423 6.41 -22.91 -11.65
C ALA A 423 5.87 -23.88 -10.59
N THR A 424 6.76 -24.40 -9.75
CA THR A 424 6.36 -25.00 -8.49
C THR A 424 6.53 -23.95 -7.36
N ARG A 425 5.74 -24.07 -6.29
CA ARG A 425 5.89 -23.23 -5.10
C ARG A 425 7.34 -23.24 -4.59
N GLN A 426 7.94 -24.42 -4.52
CA GLN A 426 9.30 -24.58 -4.06
C GLN A 426 10.31 -23.83 -4.91
N ALA A 427 10.18 -23.87 -6.24
CA ALA A 427 11.08 -23.15 -7.15
C ALA A 427 11.00 -21.63 -6.94
N VAL A 428 9.78 -21.09 -6.71
CA VAL A 428 9.59 -19.66 -6.44
C VAL A 428 10.22 -19.26 -5.10
N ILE A 429 10.03 -20.07 -4.05
CA ILE A 429 10.63 -19.85 -2.73
C ILE A 429 12.16 -19.86 -2.81
N GLU A 430 12.75 -20.82 -3.52
CA GLU A 430 14.21 -20.92 -3.68
C GLU A 430 14.80 -19.70 -4.39
N VAL A 431 14.14 -19.22 -5.45
CA VAL A 431 14.54 -17.98 -6.14
C VAL A 431 14.43 -16.79 -5.20
N ALA A 432 13.33 -16.67 -4.43
CA ALA A 432 13.15 -15.59 -3.49
C ALA A 432 14.24 -15.61 -2.40
N LYS A 433 14.48 -16.73 -1.75
CA LYS A 433 15.54 -16.89 -0.72
C LYS A 433 16.94 -16.59 -1.27
N SER A 434 17.19 -16.90 -2.53
CA SER A 434 18.50 -16.63 -3.16
C SER A 434 18.76 -15.15 -3.48
N PHE A 435 17.79 -14.27 -3.27
CA PHE A 435 17.93 -12.83 -3.53
C PHE A 435 18.69 -12.15 -2.39
N ASN A 436 19.94 -11.83 -2.64
CA ASN A 436 20.83 -11.24 -1.64
C ASN A 436 21.73 -10.16 -2.25
N PRO A 437 21.20 -8.98 -2.56
CA PRO A 437 21.97 -7.89 -3.14
C PRO A 437 23.11 -7.42 -2.20
N VAL A 438 24.32 -7.32 -2.74
CA VAL A 438 25.51 -6.94 -1.97
C VAL A 438 25.38 -5.58 -1.28
N ALA A 439 24.66 -4.64 -1.90
CA ALA A 439 24.44 -3.29 -1.37
C ALA A 439 23.27 -3.19 -0.39
N SER A 440 22.57 -4.30 -0.10
CA SER A 440 21.41 -4.28 0.80
C SER A 440 21.84 -3.95 2.24
N PRO A 441 21.10 -3.06 2.94
CA PRO A 441 21.30 -2.82 4.37
C PRO A 441 20.82 -4.01 5.25
N ILE A 442 20.10 -4.95 4.64
CA ILE A 442 19.59 -6.17 5.28
C ILE A 442 20.33 -7.36 4.68
N THR A 443 21.03 -8.10 5.51
CA THR A 443 21.67 -9.36 5.13
C THR A 443 20.60 -10.41 4.80
N ASN A 444 20.83 -11.22 3.76
CA ASN A 444 19.89 -12.26 3.31
C ASN A 444 18.48 -11.70 3.02
N LEU A 445 18.42 -10.59 2.31
CA LEU A 445 17.17 -9.85 2.06
C LEU A 445 16.02 -10.74 1.60
N GLY A 446 16.28 -11.69 0.71
CA GLY A 446 15.27 -12.62 0.21
C GLY A 446 14.78 -13.61 1.27
N GLU A 447 15.66 -14.09 2.15
CA GLU A 447 15.27 -14.94 3.28
C GLU A 447 14.38 -14.15 4.26
N VAL A 448 14.76 -12.91 4.61
CA VAL A 448 13.97 -12.01 5.45
C VAL A 448 12.60 -11.72 4.83
N PHE A 449 12.55 -11.53 3.50
CA PHE A 449 11.27 -11.36 2.81
C PHE A 449 10.38 -12.60 2.89
N VAL A 450 10.95 -13.79 2.63
CA VAL A 450 10.21 -15.07 2.72
C VAL A 450 9.74 -15.35 4.14
N GLU A 451 10.58 -15.07 5.14
CA GLU A 451 10.23 -15.20 6.55
C GLU A 451 9.06 -14.28 6.94
N TRP A 452 9.10 -13.02 6.46
CA TRP A 452 8.04 -12.06 6.76
C TRP A 452 6.68 -12.46 6.22
N ILE A 453 6.59 -12.89 4.96
CA ILE A 453 5.29 -13.27 4.38
C ILE A 453 4.88 -14.72 4.68
N GLY A 454 5.84 -15.55 5.08
CA GLY A 454 5.69 -16.99 5.22
C GLY A 454 5.76 -17.75 3.89
N GLU A 455 6.30 -18.96 3.88
CA GLU A 455 6.40 -19.78 2.66
C GLU A 455 5.04 -20.09 2.03
N ASP A 456 3.99 -20.20 2.83
CA ASP A 456 2.63 -20.49 2.36
C ASP A 456 2.07 -19.37 1.48
N ALA A 457 2.50 -18.11 1.65
CA ALA A 457 2.09 -16.99 0.82
C ALA A 457 2.45 -17.18 -0.67
N PHE A 458 3.48 -17.96 -0.98
CA PHE A 458 3.84 -18.28 -2.36
C PHE A 458 2.90 -19.31 -2.99
N GLY A 459 2.16 -20.06 -2.19
CA GLY A 459 1.16 -21.05 -2.62
C GLY A 459 -0.28 -20.50 -2.64
N ILE A 460 -0.46 -19.21 -2.43
CA ILE A 460 -1.77 -18.52 -2.40
C ILE A 460 -1.77 -17.44 -3.46
N ASP A 461 -2.87 -17.23 -4.16
CA ASP A 461 -3.01 -16.11 -5.11
C ASP A 461 -3.48 -14.83 -4.40
N GLN A 462 -3.56 -13.73 -5.15
CA GLN A 462 -3.94 -12.41 -4.58
C GLN A 462 -5.34 -12.42 -3.91
N ARG A 463 -6.23 -13.31 -4.30
CA ARG A 463 -7.56 -13.49 -3.69
C ARG A 463 -7.53 -14.28 -2.38
N GLY A 464 -6.38 -14.83 -1.98
CA GLY A 464 -6.27 -15.77 -0.88
C GLY A 464 -6.61 -17.24 -1.25
N VAL A 465 -6.78 -17.53 -2.56
CA VAL A 465 -7.07 -18.89 -3.03
C VAL A 465 -5.79 -19.69 -3.17
N THR A 466 -5.81 -20.93 -2.67
CA THR A 466 -4.66 -21.84 -2.77
C THR A 466 -4.40 -22.20 -4.23
N ARG A 467 -3.15 -21.96 -4.68
CA ARG A 467 -2.66 -22.36 -6.01
C ARG A 467 -2.40 -23.87 -6.07
N ASN A 468 -2.43 -24.41 -7.28
CA ASN A 468 -1.80 -25.72 -7.49
C ASN A 468 -0.27 -25.57 -7.32
N THR A 469 0.25 -26.01 -6.19
CA THR A 469 1.66 -25.83 -5.80
C THR A 469 2.69 -26.49 -6.73
N ASN A 470 2.25 -27.42 -7.57
CA ASN A 470 3.09 -28.10 -8.57
C ASN A 470 2.96 -27.51 -9.98
N LYS A 471 1.94 -26.68 -10.24
CA LYS A 471 1.63 -26.09 -11.55
C LYS A 471 1.06 -24.68 -11.38
N MET A 472 1.82 -23.79 -10.75
CA MET A 472 1.39 -22.41 -10.53
C MET A 472 1.41 -21.63 -11.83
N GLN A 473 0.33 -20.94 -12.11
CA GLN A 473 0.24 -20.03 -13.25
C GLN A 473 1.04 -18.75 -12.99
N ALA A 474 1.58 -18.17 -14.05
CA ALA A 474 2.26 -16.88 -13.98
C ALA A 474 1.27 -15.76 -13.60
N GLY A 475 1.74 -14.83 -12.77
CA GLY A 475 0.96 -13.67 -12.33
C GLY A 475 0.36 -13.80 -10.93
N ALA A 476 -0.30 -12.74 -10.48
CA ALA A 476 -0.90 -12.64 -9.15
C ALA A 476 -2.18 -13.48 -9.00
N TYR A 477 -2.76 -13.92 -10.09
CA TYR A 477 -3.96 -14.74 -10.16
C TYR A 477 -3.63 -16.14 -10.70
N ASP A 478 -4.19 -17.19 -10.11
CA ASP A 478 -4.10 -18.55 -10.63
C ASP A 478 -5.49 -19.11 -10.97
N ALA A 479 -5.79 -19.20 -12.28
CA ALA A 479 -7.04 -19.78 -12.75
C ALA A 479 -7.00 -21.33 -12.82
N VAL A 480 -5.84 -21.93 -12.63
CA VAL A 480 -5.72 -23.39 -12.54
C VAL A 480 -6.28 -23.80 -11.18
N LEU A 481 -7.57 -24.10 -11.14
CA LEU A 481 -8.21 -24.66 -9.95
C LEU A 481 -7.42 -25.86 -9.48
N ALA A 482 -7.15 -25.93 -8.18
CA ALA A 482 -6.63 -27.13 -7.54
C ALA A 482 -7.67 -28.25 -7.74
N ASN A 483 -7.46 -29.11 -8.72
CA ASN A 483 -8.20 -30.38 -8.89
C ASN A 483 -7.50 -31.46 -8.08
#